data_e4450cbe008b67abe11df7006fd3674e
#
_entry.id   e4450cbe008b67abe11df7006fd3674e
#
_cell.length_a   1.000
_cell.length_b   1.000
_cell.length_c   1.000
_cell.angle_alpha   90.00
_cell.angle_beta   90.00
_cell.angle_gamma   90.00
#
_symmetry.space_group_name_H-M   'P 1'
#
loop_
_entity.id
_entity.type
_entity.pdbx_description
1 polymer ?
#
loop_
_entity_poly.entity_id
_entity_poly.type
_entity_poly.pdbx_seq_one_letter_code
_entity_poly.pdbx_strand_id
1 'polypeptide(L)'
;RDRDYGFHAPTMSWPVPGTMMIEPTESESKLELDKFCDAMILIKGEIDEVVSGELDSNDNPLKNAPHTAEYALSDAWNHPYSRSRACFPMESQKDHKYWPTVGRVDNAHGDRNLICTCPDIDEYK
;
A
#
# COMPACT_ATOMS: atom_id res chain seq x y z
N ARG A 1 -2.66 -0.87 0.30
CA ARG A 1 -2.52 -0.98 1.76
C ARG A 1 -1.45 -2.01 2.16
N ASP A 2 -1.27 -3.09 1.41
CA ASP A 2 -0.27 -4.15 1.68
C ASP A 2 1.14 -3.59 1.94
N ARG A 3 1.55 -2.55 1.19
CA ARG A 3 2.85 -1.88 1.39
C ARG A 3 2.99 -1.24 2.77
N ASP A 4 1.92 -0.73 3.37
CA ASP A 4 1.94 -0.19 4.73
C ASP A 4 2.09 -1.31 5.76
N TYR A 5 1.61 -2.50 5.42
CA TYR A 5 1.80 -3.73 6.19
C TYR A 5 3.17 -4.40 5.95
N GLY A 6 4.01 -3.84 5.10
CA GLY A 6 5.36 -4.33 4.83
C GLY A 6 5.45 -5.37 3.71
N PHE A 7 4.38 -5.55 2.93
CA PHE A 7 4.35 -6.50 1.84
C PHE A 7 4.38 -5.82 0.47
N HIS A 8 5.04 -6.45 -0.48
CA HIS A 8 4.85 -6.12 -1.88
C HIS A 8 3.46 -6.61 -2.30
N ALA A 9 2.68 -5.72 -2.93
CA ALA A 9 1.35 -6.11 -3.40
C ALA A 9 1.48 -7.29 -4.39
N PRO A 10 0.72 -8.38 -4.19
CA PRO A 10 0.78 -9.53 -5.09
C PRO A 10 0.30 -9.18 -6.49
N THR A 11 0.78 -9.91 -7.48
CA THR A 11 0.17 -9.91 -8.81
C THR A 11 -1.25 -10.45 -8.68
N MET A 12 -2.22 -9.66 -9.12
CA MET A 12 -3.64 -10.00 -8.92
C MET A 12 -4.19 -10.77 -10.11
N SER A 13 -4.97 -11.81 -9.81
CA SER A 13 -5.79 -12.53 -10.78
C SER A 13 -7.21 -12.67 -10.23
N TRP A 14 -8.20 -12.60 -11.10
CA TRP A 14 -9.62 -12.66 -10.73
C TRP A 14 -10.32 -13.81 -11.47
N PRO A 15 -10.03 -15.08 -11.16
CA PRO A 15 -10.62 -16.23 -11.86
C PRO A 15 -12.12 -16.40 -11.57
N VAL A 16 -12.57 -15.84 -10.46
CA VAL A 16 -13.98 -15.87 -10.04
C VAL A 16 -14.42 -14.45 -9.69
N PRO A 17 -15.60 -13.99 -10.17
CA PRO A 17 -16.11 -12.66 -9.83
C PRO A 17 -16.18 -12.42 -8.32
N GLY A 18 -15.70 -11.24 -7.88
CA GLY A 18 -15.71 -10.85 -6.47
C GLY A 18 -14.63 -11.52 -5.61
N THR A 19 -13.71 -12.27 -6.22
CA THR A 19 -12.57 -12.89 -5.52
C THR A 19 -11.24 -12.40 -6.08
N MET A 20 -10.21 -12.60 -5.31
CA MET A 20 -8.82 -12.35 -5.72
C MET A 20 -8.01 -13.62 -5.44
N MET A 21 -7.29 -14.10 -6.45
CA MET A 21 -6.37 -15.21 -6.28
C MET A 21 -5.00 -14.67 -5.89
N ILE A 22 -4.44 -15.25 -4.83
CA ILE A 22 -3.09 -14.98 -4.36
C ILE A 22 -2.34 -16.30 -4.31
N GLU A 23 -1.18 -16.35 -4.94
CA GLU A 23 -0.32 -17.53 -4.97
C GLU A 23 1.00 -17.20 -4.28
N PRO A 24 1.24 -17.72 -3.07
CA PRO A 24 2.54 -17.61 -2.42
C PRO A 24 3.55 -18.51 -3.11
N THR A 25 4.81 -18.09 -3.15
CA THR A 25 5.87 -18.97 -3.63
C THR A 25 6.22 -20.03 -2.58
N GLU A 26 6.68 -21.18 -3.01
CA GLU A 26 7.12 -22.28 -2.14
C GLU A 26 8.37 -21.95 -1.30
N SER A 27 9.08 -20.87 -1.64
CA SER A 27 10.25 -20.39 -0.92
C SER A 27 9.91 -19.51 0.29
N GLU A 28 8.64 -19.13 0.47
CA GLU A 28 8.24 -18.31 1.62
C GLU A 28 8.19 -19.13 2.90
N SER A 29 8.68 -18.54 4.00
CA SER A 29 8.59 -19.15 5.30
C SER A 29 7.16 -19.15 5.83
N LYS A 30 6.83 -20.16 6.68
CA LYS A 30 5.53 -20.18 7.36
C LYS A 30 5.26 -18.87 8.13
N LEU A 31 6.29 -18.29 8.76
CA LEU A 31 6.17 -17.06 9.51
C LEU A 31 5.73 -15.89 8.63
N GLU A 32 6.28 -15.77 7.42
CA GLU A 32 5.88 -14.72 6.48
C GLU A 32 4.48 -14.95 5.92
N LEU A 33 4.10 -16.21 5.67
CA LEU A 33 2.73 -16.55 5.26
C LEU A 33 1.70 -16.21 6.35
N ASP A 34 2.01 -16.54 7.62
CA ASP A 34 1.14 -16.20 8.75
C ASP A 34 0.98 -14.68 8.89
N LYS A 35 2.07 -13.92 8.82
CA LYS A 35 2.04 -12.44 8.83
C LYS A 35 1.21 -11.87 7.69
N PHE A 36 1.31 -12.46 6.50
CA PHE A 36 0.52 -12.02 5.35
C PHE A 36 -0.98 -12.28 5.59
N CYS A 37 -1.34 -13.44 6.11
CA CYS A 37 -2.73 -13.75 6.49
C CYS A 37 -3.25 -12.76 7.53
N ASP A 38 -2.48 -12.46 8.57
CA ASP A 38 -2.85 -11.49 9.59
C ASP A 38 -3.05 -10.08 8.98
N ALA A 39 -2.18 -9.65 8.07
CA ALA A 39 -2.33 -8.40 7.35
C ALA A 39 -3.63 -8.35 6.53
N MET A 40 -3.97 -9.43 5.82
CA MET A 40 -5.22 -9.51 5.05
C MET A 40 -6.46 -9.45 5.93
N ILE A 41 -6.44 -10.10 7.10
CA ILE A 41 -7.52 -10.04 8.09
C ILE A 41 -7.69 -8.60 8.61
N LEU A 42 -6.61 -7.91 8.93
CA LEU A 42 -6.63 -6.52 9.41
C LEU A 42 -7.12 -5.56 8.32
N ILE A 43 -6.67 -5.73 7.07
CA ILE A 43 -7.16 -4.95 5.92
C ILE A 43 -8.66 -5.17 5.72
N LYS A 44 -9.14 -6.41 5.87
CA LYS A 44 -10.58 -6.69 5.82
C LYS A 44 -11.35 -5.95 6.92
N GLY A 45 -10.79 -5.88 8.13
CA GLY A 45 -11.35 -5.08 9.23
C GLY A 45 -11.43 -3.59 8.86
N GLU A 46 -10.37 -3.02 8.29
CA GLU A 46 -10.39 -1.62 7.80
C GLU A 46 -11.46 -1.39 6.72
N ILE A 47 -11.69 -2.36 5.85
CA ILE A 47 -12.78 -2.30 4.85
C ILE A 47 -14.14 -2.27 5.54
N ASP A 48 -14.34 -3.11 6.55
CA ASP A 48 -15.61 -3.17 7.30
C ASP A 48 -15.89 -1.86 8.06
N GLU A 49 -14.85 -1.21 8.61
CA GLU A 49 -14.98 0.11 9.24
C GLU A 49 -15.39 1.20 8.22
N VAL A 50 -14.89 1.14 6.98
CA VAL A 50 -15.37 2.05 5.92
C VAL A 50 -16.81 1.75 5.55
N VAL A 51 -17.18 0.49 5.44
CA VAL A 51 -18.56 0.07 5.09
C VAL A 51 -19.55 0.44 6.20
N SER A 52 -19.16 0.32 7.46
CA SER A 52 -19.99 0.71 8.62
C SER A 52 -20.08 2.22 8.82
N GLY A 53 -19.20 3.00 8.19
CA GLY A 53 -19.12 4.45 8.36
C GLY A 53 -18.28 4.91 9.55
N GLU A 54 -17.56 4.01 10.21
CA GLU A 54 -16.60 4.36 11.26
C GLU A 54 -15.38 5.11 10.70
N LEU A 55 -14.99 4.78 9.47
CA LEU A 55 -13.99 5.52 8.71
C LEU A 55 -14.66 6.26 7.55
N ASP A 56 -14.15 7.45 7.25
CA ASP A 56 -14.60 8.25 6.11
C ASP A 56 -14.39 7.47 4.80
N SER A 57 -15.40 7.48 3.94
CA SER A 57 -15.38 6.74 2.67
C SER A 57 -14.40 7.29 1.64
N ASN A 58 -14.01 8.56 1.76
CA ASN A 58 -13.14 9.26 0.82
C ASN A 58 -11.73 9.48 1.38
N ASP A 59 -11.60 9.63 2.70
CA ASP A 59 -10.33 9.88 3.38
C ASP A 59 -10.08 8.84 4.48
N ASN A 60 -9.44 7.76 4.11
CA ASN A 60 -9.15 6.63 5.00
C ASN A 60 -7.82 5.97 4.63
N PRO A 61 -7.25 5.12 5.51
CA PRO A 61 -5.97 4.47 5.28
C PRO A 61 -5.88 3.61 4.01
N LEU A 62 -7.01 3.05 3.55
CA LEU A 62 -7.05 2.23 2.32
C LEU A 62 -6.94 3.09 1.07
N LYS A 63 -7.63 4.23 1.06
CA LYS A 63 -7.63 5.18 -0.07
C LYS A 63 -6.29 5.88 -0.23
N ASN A 64 -5.65 6.23 0.88
CA ASN A 64 -4.43 7.05 0.90
C ASN A 64 -3.14 6.23 0.92
N ALA A 65 -3.23 4.92 1.10
CA ALA A 65 -2.07 4.02 1.05
C ALA A 65 -1.36 4.07 -0.32
N PRO A 66 -0.04 3.86 -0.35
CA PRO A 66 0.85 3.66 0.80
C PRO A 66 1.32 4.97 1.43
N HIS A 67 1.66 4.93 2.72
CA HIS A 67 2.12 6.09 3.50
C HIS A 67 3.65 6.09 3.61
N THR A 68 4.30 7.08 3.02
CA THR A 68 5.76 7.24 3.08
C THR A 68 6.20 7.86 4.41
N ALA A 69 7.46 7.63 4.81
CA ALA A 69 8.03 8.26 5.99
C ALA A 69 8.03 9.80 5.85
N GLU A 70 8.39 10.32 4.67
CA GLU A 70 8.38 11.75 4.40
C GLU A 70 7.01 12.37 4.68
N TYR A 71 5.95 11.78 4.11
CA TYR A 71 4.59 12.29 4.32
C TYR A 71 4.13 12.17 5.77
N ALA A 72 4.40 11.05 6.43
CA ALA A 72 4.03 10.80 7.81
C ALA A 72 4.71 11.78 8.80
N LEU A 73 5.92 12.24 8.49
CA LEU A 73 6.68 13.17 9.31
C LEU A 73 6.45 14.65 8.94
N SER A 74 5.80 14.92 7.82
CA SER A 74 5.53 16.27 7.37
C SER A 74 4.40 16.95 8.16
N ASP A 75 4.37 18.29 8.10
CA ASP A 75 3.27 19.09 8.65
C ASP A 75 2.01 19.06 7.77
N ALA A 76 2.09 18.43 6.60
CA ALA A 76 0.98 18.30 5.65
C ALA A 76 -0.05 17.22 6.05
N TRP A 77 0.19 16.48 7.15
CA TRP A 77 -0.74 15.46 7.62
C TRP A 77 -2.04 16.07 8.12
N ASN A 78 -3.11 15.86 7.38
CA ASN A 78 -4.44 16.40 7.67
C ASN A 78 -5.56 15.35 7.63
N HIS A 79 -5.23 14.05 7.71
CA HIS A 79 -6.20 12.97 7.67
C HIS A 79 -6.95 12.79 8.99
N PRO A 80 -8.21 12.29 8.96
CA PRO A 80 -9.02 12.03 10.17
C PRO A 80 -8.57 10.81 10.97
N TYR A 81 -7.53 10.11 10.53
CA TYR A 81 -6.93 8.95 11.22
C TYR A 81 -5.48 9.24 11.64
N SER A 82 -5.01 8.51 12.65
CA SER A 82 -3.68 8.76 13.23
C SER A 82 -2.53 8.27 12.32
N ARG A 83 -1.36 8.93 12.44
CA ARG A 83 -0.11 8.48 11.80
C ARG A 83 0.25 7.05 12.22
N SER A 84 0.03 6.68 13.49
CA SER A 84 0.28 5.33 13.98
C SER A 84 -0.57 4.30 13.24
N ARG A 85 -1.86 4.56 13.04
CA ARG A 85 -2.75 3.70 12.27
C ARG A 85 -2.32 3.58 10.81
N ALA A 86 -1.88 4.69 10.22
CA ALA A 86 -1.41 4.70 8.84
C ALA A 86 -0.14 3.87 8.64
N CYS A 87 0.87 4.13 9.49
CA CYS A 87 2.23 3.66 9.27
C CYS A 87 2.56 2.36 10.01
N PHE A 88 1.89 2.07 11.11
CA PHE A 88 2.13 0.89 11.95
C PHE A 88 0.83 0.13 12.22
N PRO A 89 0.16 -0.37 11.15
CA PRO A 89 -1.12 -1.04 11.30
C PRO A 89 -1.03 -2.40 12.03
N MET A 90 0.18 -2.99 12.10
CA MET A 90 0.48 -4.19 12.90
C MET A 90 1.51 -3.86 13.98
N GLU A 91 1.30 -4.41 15.18
CA GLU A 91 2.22 -4.22 16.31
C GLU A 91 3.64 -4.74 15.98
N SER A 92 3.72 -5.88 15.31
CA SER A 92 4.99 -6.50 14.90
C SER A 92 5.84 -5.65 13.95
N GLN A 93 5.27 -4.62 13.34
CA GLN A 93 6.01 -3.73 12.43
C GLN A 93 6.81 -2.65 13.15
N LYS A 94 6.57 -2.42 14.44
CA LYS A 94 7.27 -1.36 15.19
C LYS A 94 8.78 -1.58 15.24
N ASP A 95 9.21 -2.82 15.30
CA ASP A 95 10.62 -3.19 15.39
C ASP A 95 11.30 -3.31 14.00
N HIS A 96 10.51 -3.61 12.96
CA HIS A 96 11.01 -3.91 11.61
C HIS A 96 10.16 -3.25 10.52
N LYS A 97 9.99 -1.92 10.60
CA LYS A 97 9.20 -1.19 9.62
C LYS A 97 9.91 -1.10 8.27
N TYR A 98 9.27 -1.64 7.24
CA TYR A 98 9.59 -1.33 5.86
C TYR A 98 8.77 -0.12 5.41
N TRP A 99 9.45 0.97 5.07
CA TRP A 99 8.81 2.19 4.61
C TRP A 99 8.59 2.15 3.09
N PRO A 100 7.36 2.41 2.61
CA PRO A 100 7.12 2.64 1.20
C PRO A 100 7.95 3.83 0.70
N THR A 101 8.60 3.66 -0.46
CA THR A 101 9.46 4.71 -1.05
C THR A 101 8.67 5.78 -1.79
N VAL A 102 7.46 5.46 -2.25
CA VAL A 102 6.56 6.38 -2.94
C VAL A 102 5.15 6.25 -2.42
N GLY A 103 4.41 7.34 -2.40
CA GLY A 103 2.99 7.36 -2.08
C GLY A 103 2.12 6.80 -3.21
N ARG A 104 0.84 7.15 -3.19
CA ARG A 104 -0.09 6.70 -4.21
C ARG A 104 0.23 7.31 -5.56
N VAL A 105 0.34 6.47 -6.59
CA VAL A 105 0.64 6.86 -7.96
C VAL A 105 -0.67 6.92 -8.76
N ASP A 106 -0.87 7.99 -9.52
CA ASP A 106 -1.92 8.06 -10.53
C ASP A 106 -1.39 7.47 -11.85
N ASN A 107 -1.55 6.17 -12.01
CA ASN A 107 -1.08 5.45 -13.20
C ASN A 107 -1.78 5.96 -14.47
N ALA A 108 -3.08 6.28 -14.39
CA ALA A 108 -3.83 6.75 -15.55
C ALA A 108 -3.33 8.12 -16.04
N HIS A 109 -2.96 9.00 -15.11
CA HIS A 109 -2.34 10.28 -15.47
C HIS A 109 -0.95 10.03 -16.07
N GLY A 110 -0.13 9.21 -15.44
CA GLY A 110 1.21 8.88 -15.92
C GLY A 110 1.20 8.31 -17.34
N ASP A 111 0.32 7.36 -17.62
CA ASP A 111 0.19 6.74 -18.95
C ASP A 111 -0.23 7.71 -20.05
N ARG A 112 -0.99 8.75 -19.70
CA ARG A 112 -1.46 9.78 -20.64
C ARG A 112 -0.51 10.96 -20.79
N ASN A 113 0.42 11.12 -19.86
CA ASN A 113 1.33 12.26 -19.80
C ASN A 113 2.78 11.76 -19.69
N LEU A 114 3.21 10.99 -20.70
CA LEU A 114 4.56 10.48 -20.76
C LEU A 114 5.56 11.63 -20.92
N ILE A 115 6.54 11.68 -20.02
CA ILE A 115 7.67 12.62 -20.10
C ILE A 115 8.92 11.78 -20.32
N CYS A 116 9.54 11.95 -21.51
CA CYS A 116 10.86 11.38 -21.78
C CYS A 116 11.92 12.40 -21.36
N THR A 117 12.75 12.03 -20.39
CA THR A 117 13.90 12.82 -19.94
C THR A 117 15.22 12.28 -20.47
N CYS A 118 15.18 11.33 -21.41
CA CYS A 118 16.39 10.82 -22.06
C CYS A 118 17.05 11.96 -22.84
N PRO A 119 18.38 12.11 -22.72
CA PRO A 119 19.14 13.04 -23.58
C PRO A 119 18.95 12.68 -25.05
N ASP A 120 19.09 13.66 -25.92
CA ASP A 120 19.11 13.41 -27.36
C ASP A 120 20.25 12.42 -27.70
N ILE A 121 20.03 11.58 -28.72
CA ILE A 121 21.02 10.57 -29.14
C ILE A 121 22.34 11.22 -29.54
N ASP A 122 22.35 12.48 -29.94
CA ASP A 122 23.53 13.22 -30.30
C ASP A 122 24.42 13.58 -29.09
N GLU A 123 23.90 13.53 -27.88
CA GLU A 123 24.68 13.71 -26.64
C GLU A 123 25.57 12.50 -26.31
N TYR A 124 25.33 11.35 -26.95
CA TYR A 124 26.12 10.12 -26.77
C TYR A 124 27.19 9.88 -27.86
N LYS A 125 27.37 10.83 -28.77
CA LYS A 125 28.43 10.79 -29.80
C LYS A 125 29.65 11.56 -29.34
#